data_c645d9ec3a51dd5ab26d23ef38ee0370
#
_entry.id   c645d9ec3a51dd5ab26d23ef38ee0370
#
_cell.length_a   1.000
_cell.length_b   1.000
_cell.length_c   1.000
_cell.angle_alpha   90.00
_cell.angle_beta   90.00
_cell.angle_gamma   90.00
#
_symmetry.space_group_name_H-M   'P 1'
#
loop_
_entity.id
_entity.type
_entity.pdbx_description
1 polymer ?
#
loop_
_entity_poly.entity_id
_entity_poly.type
_entity_poly.pdbx_seq_one_letter_code
_entity_poly.pdbx_strand_id
1 'polypeptide(L)'
;LLVTDVVIVGGGPNGLMLACELALAGVRPVVLEGLTAPSAEPKANGLLGQVVKMVDRRGLYERLSGGPGPPQPNSAYFMFAAMGLNLSLLQESPIYGLPAPQQHIVRVLEERATELGVEVRRGHEVNGLSQDAEAVTVDVAGPDGTYRQQARYVVGADGAHSITRKLSGIGFPGVSYDRRTNRTAHATVPAAWVDPATGALNVPGYGTVLPFLPQRTECGGFSYAPFPGHPPLVSTTEWDQPETQAPMSLDELAASIRRVLGADMPLSPPTGEGPHVLRRLTGGNTRVAERFRDRRVFLIGDAAHVYASGGGPGLNLGLQDAINLGWKLAAEIRGSAPPELLDSYDTERRQAAHRMVINAQAQAALTAPGSDVTALRELFTELLGHPSTVQHLADLTAGADIRYDMAGPHAHPLVGRFAPDMELHTPTGTVRLAGLTGTARPLLLDMTKDASVAGELAQWHDQVDIVIAEDRSPAPVATTLLLRPDCYVAWASDSPRPDAADLDALRTATQRWFGDAGPARNSSENLRTA
;
A
#
# COMPACT_ATOMS: atom_id res chain seq x y z
N LEU A 1 18.77 -20.01 24.75
CA LEU A 1 18.53 -19.39 23.43
C LEU A 1 17.69 -18.14 23.66
N LEU A 2 18.20 -16.96 23.28
CA LEU A 2 17.39 -15.74 23.27
C LEU A 2 16.31 -15.92 22.24
N VAL A 3 15.04 -15.92 22.67
CA VAL A 3 13.88 -15.97 21.75
C VAL A 3 13.75 -14.61 21.10
N THR A 4 13.76 -14.57 19.76
CA THR A 4 13.51 -13.35 18.98
C THR A 4 12.05 -12.94 19.13
N ASP A 5 11.75 -11.64 19.24
CA ASP A 5 10.37 -11.20 19.33
C ASP A 5 9.61 -11.52 18.04
N VAL A 6 10.15 -11.11 16.89
CA VAL A 6 9.52 -11.31 15.58
C VAL A 6 10.54 -11.77 14.55
N VAL A 7 10.23 -12.82 13.84
CA VAL A 7 10.90 -13.19 12.58
C VAL A 7 9.99 -12.78 11.41
N ILE A 8 10.54 -12.01 10.47
CA ILE A 8 9.89 -11.64 9.21
C ILE A 8 10.51 -12.48 8.10
N VAL A 9 9.70 -13.27 7.41
CA VAL A 9 10.14 -14.10 6.28
C VAL A 9 9.90 -13.33 4.99
N GLY A 10 11.00 -12.89 4.36
CA GLY A 10 11.01 -12.07 3.14
C GLY A 10 11.46 -10.62 3.37
N GLY A 11 12.56 -10.24 2.72
CA GLY A 11 13.17 -8.90 2.72
C GLY A 11 12.71 -8.03 1.54
N GLY A 12 11.51 -8.26 1.03
CA GLY A 12 10.85 -7.39 0.07
C GLY A 12 10.29 -6.12 0.71
N PRO A 13 9.66 -5.23 -0.07
CA PRO A 13 9.21 -3.92 0.42
C PRO A 13 8.25 -4.03 1.62
N ASN A 14 7.36 -5.03 1.63
CA ASN A 14 6.39 -5.21 2.72
C ASN A 14 7.06 -5.68 4.01
N GLY A 15 8.00 -6.64 3.92
CA GLY A 15 8.75 -7.14 5.07
C GLY A 15 9.65 -6.06 5.68
N LEU A 16 10.34 -5.29 4.84
CA LEU A 16 11.18 -4.17 5.28
C LEU A 16 10.36 -3.04 5.91
N MET A 17 9.18 -2.72 5.36
CA MET A 17 8.28 -1.74 5.94
C MET A 17 7.79 -2.18 7.32
N LEU A 18 7.38 -3.45 7.46
CA LEU A 18 7.01 -4.00 8.76
C LEU A 18 8.17 -3.97 9.76
N ALA A 19 9.37 -4.28 9.31
CA ALA A 19 10.57 -4.22 10.15
C ALA A 19 10.82 -2.79 10.67
N CYS A 20 10.64 -1.77 9.82
CA CYS A 20 10.73 -0.37 10.22
C CYS A 20 9.64 0.01 11.24
N GLU A 21 8.38 -0.39 11.02
CA GLU A 21 7.26 -0.10 11.94
C GLU A 21 7.49 -0.73 13.32
N LEU A 22 7.94 -1.99 13.37
CA LEU A 22 8.28 -2.67 14.62
C LEU A 22 9.44 -1.99 15.35
N ALA A 23 10.48 -1.61 14.62
CA ALA A 23 11.66 -0.96 15.20
C ALA A 23 11.32 0.44 15.73
N LEU A 24 10.50 1.23 15.03
CA LEU A 24 9.96 2.52 15.52
C LEU A 24 9.19 2.34 16.84
N ALA A 25 8.48 1.23 16.98
CA ALA A 25 7.77 0.88 18.20
C ALA A 25 8.64 0.19 19.26
N GLY A 26 9.97 0.14 19.08
CA GLY A 26 10.93 -0.42 20.06
C GLY A 26 11.03 -1.96 20.10
N VAL A 27 10.48 -2.66 19.12
CA VAL A 27 10.62 -4.11 18.93
C VAL A 27 11.76 -4.39 17.97
N ARG A 28 12.55 -5.42 18.22
CA ARG A 28 13.68 -5.82 17.37
C ARG A 28 13.34 -7.06 16.54
N PRO A 29 12.88 -6.88 15.29
CA PRO A 29 12.64 -7.99 14.39
C PRO A 29 13.94 -8.48 13.76
N VAL A 30 13.92 -9.75 13.30
CA VAL A 30 14.93 -10.31 12.39
C VAL A 30 14.25 -10.58 11.06
N VAL A 31 14.81 -10.06 9.96
CA VAL A 31 14.33 -10.32 8.60
C VAL A 31 15.17 -11.43 7.99
N LEU A 32 14.53 -12.51 7.53
CA LEU A 32 15.15 -13.61 6.81
C LEU A 32 14.78 -13.49 5.32
N GLU A 33 15.79 -13.31 4.46
CA GLU A 33 15.62 -13.14 3.03
C GLU A 33 16.40 -14.22 2.27
N GLY A 34 15.72 -15.01 1.44
CA GLY A 34 16.33 -16.11 0.70
C GLY A 34 17.33 -15.65 -0.37
N LEU A 35 17.13 -14.48 -0.97
CA LEU A 35 18.06 -13.94 -1.95
C LEU A 35 19.32 -13.40 -1.26
N THR A 36 20.48 -13.65 -1.85
CA THR A 36 21.78 -13.15 -1.37
C THR A 36 21.99 -11.65 -1.64
N ALA A 37 21.24 -11.08 -2.58
CA ALA A 37 21.24 -9.66 -2.94
C ALA A 37 19.82 -9.20 -3.28
N PRO A 38 19.52 -7.88 -3.22
CA PRO A 38 18.25 -7.34 -3.68
C PRO A 38 17.93 -7.74 -5.12
N SER A 39 16.67 -8.08 -5.39
CA SER A 39 16.24 -8.48 -6.74
C SER A 39 16.40 -7.31 -7.72
N ALA A 40 17.07 -7.58 -8.84
CA ALA A 40 17.18 -6.65 -9.96
C ALA A 40 15.95 -6.71 -10.90
N GLU A 41 14.99 -7.59 -10.65
CA GLU A 41 13.82 -7.76 -11.51
C GLU A 41 12.88 -6.53 -11.44
N PRO A 42 12.57 -5.89 -12.59
CA PRO A 42 11.61 -4.80 -12.63
C PRO A 42 10.19 -5.32 -12.37
N LYS A 43 9.57 -4.90 -11.26
CA LYS A 43 8.20 -5.29 -10.87
C LYS A 43 7.26 -4.09 -10.87
N ALA A 44 7.11 -3.39 -9.74
CA ALA A 44 6.29 -2.19 -9.67
C ALA A 44 7.11 -0.93 -10.03
N ASN A 45 6.42 0.06 -10.61
CA ASN A 45 7.02 1.31 -11.06
C ASN A 45 6.68 2.51 -10.15
N GLY A 46 5.95 2.29 -9.07
CA GLY A 46 5.59 3.36 -8.15
C GLY A 46 4.50 2.98 -7.16
N LEU A 47 4.15 3.94 -6.33
CA LEU A 47 3.07 3.87 -5.36
C LEU A 47 1.90 4.74 -5.82
N LEU A 48 0.68 4.33 -5.46
CA LEU A 48 -0.56 5.01 -5.85
C LEU A 48 -1.55 5.09 -4.69
N GLY A 49 -2.21 6.23 -4.57
CA GLY A 49 -3.30 6.44 -3.64
C GLY A 49 -2.86 6.66 -2.20
N GLN A 50 -3.62 6.12 -1.26
CA GLN A 50 -3.46 6.40 0.18
C GLN A 50 -2.07 6.04 0.73
N VAL A 51 -1.43 4.99 0.19
CA VAL A 51 -0.10 4.58 0.63
C VAL A 51 0.96 5.68 0.43
N VAL A 52 0.80 6.56 -0.55
CA VAL A 52 1.69 7.70 -0.76
C VAL A 52 1.64 8.67 0.43
N LYS A 53 0.44 8.92 0.97
CA LYS A 53 0.27 9.69 2.21
C LYS A 53 0.83 8.94 3.43
N MET A 54 0.71 7.63 3.46
CA MET A 54 1.27 6.82 4.57
C MET A 54 2.80 6.88 4.63
N VAL A 55 3.49 6.78 3.49
CA VAL A 55 4.95 6.91 3.48
C VAL A 55 5.41 8.34 3.81
N ASP A 56 4.61 9.36 3.48
CA ASP A 56 4.82 10.75 3.92
C ASP A 56 4.71 10.86 5.46
N ARG A 57 3.70 10.23 6.06
CA ARG A 57 3.54 10.14 7.52
C ARG A 57 4.71 9.45 8.24
N ARG A 58 5.54 8.72 7.53
CA ARG A 58 6.76 8.07 8.05
C ARG A 58 8.04 8.80 7.70
N GLY A 59 7.95 9.99 7.07
CA GLY A 59 9.09 10.78 6.64
C GLY A 59 9.89 10.12 5.51
N LEU A 60 9.25 9.23 4.73
CA LEU A 60 9.89 8.50 3.65
C LEU A 60 9.62 9.11 2.27
N TYR A 61 8.65 10.02 2.15
CA TYR A 61 8.21 10.53 0.85
C TYR A 61 9.34 11.24 0.09
N GLU A 62 10.09 12.14 0.72
CA GLU A 62 11.19 12.88 0.05
C GLU A 62 12.31 11.95 -0.40
N ARG A 63 12.64 10.92 0.41
CA ARG A 63 13.65 9.91 0.02
C ARG A 63 13.20 9.08 -1.19
N LEU A 64 11.90 8.79 -1.29
CA LEU A 64 11.32 8.01 -2.37
C LEU A 64 11.06 8.83 -3.64
N SER A 65 10.67 10.09 -3.50
CA SER A 65 10.40 10.99 -4.62
C SER A 65 11.66 11.60 -5.23
N GLY A 66 12.74 11.68 -4.44
CA GLY A 66 13.98 12.35 -4.81
C GLY A 66 13.88 13.88 -4.84
N GLY A 67 12.77 14.45 -4.33
CA GLY A 67 12.55 15.89 -4.29
C GLY A 67 11.90 16.36 -2.99
N PRO A 68 12.06 17.64 -2.63
CA PRO A 68 11.49 18.21 -1.43
C PRO A 68 9.97 18.44 -1.55
N GLY A 69 9.31 18.55 -0.41
CA GLY A 69 7.90 18.94 -0.29
C GLY A 69 6.93 17.78 -0.17
N PRO A 70 5.66 18.09 0.13
CA PRO A 70 4.64 17.08 0.38
C PRO A 70 4.11 16.44 -0.91
N PRO A 71 3.50 15.25 -0.80
CA PRO A 71 2.81 14.64 -1.93
C PRO A 71 1.67 15.55 -2.43
N GLN A 72 1.51 15.61 -3.75
CA GLN A 72 0.46 16.39 -4.40
C GLN A 72 -0.56 15.46 -5.06
N PRO A 73 -1.87 15.78 -4.98
CA PRO A 73 -2.90 15.02 -5.64
C PRO A 73 -2.83 15.23 -7.17
N ASN A 74 -3.08 14.17 -7.92
CA ASN A 74 -3.32 14.29 -9.36
C ASN A 74 -4.75 14.81 -9.58
N SER A 75 -4.89 16.02 -10.09
CA SER A 75 -6.18 16.67 -10.37
C SER A 75 -6.54 16.67 -11.86
N ALA A 76 -5.72 16.09 -12.73
CA ALA A 76 -5.95 16.11 -14.16
C ALA A 76 -6.78 14.89 -14.62
N TYR A 77 -6.15 13.77 -14.80
CA TYR A 77 -6.84 12.53 -15.16
C TYR A 77 -6.14 11.29 -14.59
N PHE A 78 -6.90 10.24 -14.46
CA PHE A 78 -6.40 8.90 -14.18
C PHE A 78 -7.16 7.89 -15.05
N MET A 79 -7.11 6.61 -14.71
CA MET A 79 -7.81 5.58 -15.47
C MET A 79 -8.50 4.57 -14.57
N PHE A 80 -9.59 4.00 -15.08
CA PHE A 80 -10.22 2.81 -14.54
C PHE A 80 -10.58 1.87 -15.71
N ALA A 81 -10.07 0.65 -15.71
CA ALA A 81 -10.32 -0.33 -16.77
C ALA A 81 -10.06 0.18 -18.19
N ALA A 82 -8.96 0.89 -18.41
CA ALA A 82 -8.65 1.54 -19.69
C ALA A 82 -9.72 2.56 -20.17
N MET A 83 -10.41 3.18 -19.23
CA MET A 83 -11.27 4.35 -19.46
C MET A 83 -10.73 5.52 -18.65
N GLY A 84 -10.73 6.73 -19.23
CA GLY A 84 -10.24 7.92 -18.56
C GLY A 84 -11.17 8.37 -17.43
N LEU A 85 -10.61 8.61 -16.26
CA LEU A 85 -11.26 9.31 -15.15
C LEU A 85 -10.85 10.79 -15.21
N ASN A 86 -11.79 11.67 -15.47
CA ASN A 86 -11.56 13.10 -15.42
C ASN A 86 -11.58 13.60 -13.97
N LEU A 87 -10.40 13.70 -13.35
CA LEU A 87 -10.27 14.11 -11.95
C LEU A 87 -10.52 15.59 -11.72
N SER A 88 -10.55 16.42 -12.80
CA SER A 88 -10.90 17.84 -12.69
C SER A 88 -12.37 18.09 -12.31
N LEU A 89 -13.21 17.06 -12.38
CA LEU A 89 -14.59 17.09 -11.90
C LEU A 89 -14.69 17.02 -10.37
N LEU A 90 -13.61 16.65 -9.68
CA LEU A 90 -13.57 16.47 -8.23
C LEU A 90 -13.13 17.74 -7.53
N GLN A 91 -13.70 18.02 -6.35
CA GLN A 91 -13.23 19.10 -5.49
C GLN A 91 -11.84 18.79 -4.94
N GLU A 92 -11.64 17.54 -4.52
CA GLU A 92 -10.37 17.02 -4.04
C GLU A 92 -10.15 15.61 -4.60
N SER A 93 -9.03 15.41 -5.27
CA SER A 93 -8.68 14.10 -5.82
C SER A 93 -8.00 13.23 -4.77
N PRO A 94 -8.44 11.97 -4.58
CA PRO A 94 -7.77 11.02 -3.70
C PRO A 94 -6.56 10.35 -4.36
N ILE A 95 -6.33 10.61 -5.65
CA ILE A 95 -5.26 9.98 -6.44
C ILE A 95 -3.95 10.70 -6.20
N TYR A 96 -3.06 10.09 -5.46
CA TYR A 96 -1.66 10.50 -5.29
C TYR A 96 -0.76 9.50 -6.00
N GLY A 97 0.17 9.98 -6.80
CA GLY A 97 1.14 9.15 -7.51
C GLY A 97 2.55 9.42 -7.03
N LEU A 98 3.33 8.37 -6.82
CA LEU A 98 4.75 8.46 -6.52
C LEU A 98 5.51 7.52 -7.46
N PRO A 99 6.05 8.02 -8.58
CA PRO A 99 6.92 7.24 -9.46
C PRO A 99 8.19 6.85 -8.71
N ALA A 100 8.31 5.58 -8.38
CA ALA A 100 9.47 5.01 -7.70
C ALA A 100 9.57 3.52 -8.06
N PRO A 101 10.58 3.09 -8.82
CA PRO A 101 10.79 1.67 -9.11
C PRO A 101 10.90 0.86 -7.80
N GLN A 102 10.35 -0.35 -7.79
CA GLN A 102 10.33 -1.18 -6.58
C GLN A 102 11.73 -1.39 -5.98
N GLN A 103 12.77 -1.48 -6.82
CA GLN A 103 14.15 -1.59 -6.37
C GLN A 103 14.59 -0.37 -5.55
N HIS A 104 14.16 0.84 -5.95
CA HIS A 104 14.43 2.06 -5.20
C HIS A 104 13.67 2.05 -3.86
N ILE A 105 12.40 1.61 -3.86
CA ILE A 105 11.60 1.47 -2.63
C ILE A 105 12.29 0.50 -1.66
N VAL A 106 12.71 -0.67 -2.14
CA VAL A 106 13.43 -1.66 -1.32
C VAL A 106 14.70 -1.07 -0.73
N ARG A 107 15.51 -0.37 -1.54
CA ARG A 107 16.74 0.27 -1.07
C ARG A 107 16.48 1.29 0.03
N VAL A 108 15.53 2.19 -0.16
CA VAL A 108 15.18 3.22 0.85
C VAL A 108 14.67 2.59 2.14
N LEU A 109 13.86 1.54 2.06
CA LEU A 109 13.35 0.83 3.23
C LEU A 109 14.45 0.02 3.94
N GLU A 110 15.39 -0.59 3.22
CA GLU A 110 16.51 -1.31 3.81
C GLU A 110 17.49 -0.36 4.50
N GLU A 111 17.79 0.79 3.89
CA GLU A 111 18.55 1.87 4.52
C GLU A 111 17.86 2.31 5.82
N ARG A 112 16.55 2.56 5.78
CA ARG A 112 15.77 2.94 6.97
C ARG A 112 15.76 1.86 8.04
N ALA A 113 15.60 0.60 7.67
CA ALA A 113 15.68 -0.53 8.60
C ALA A 113 17.05 -0.60 9.28
N THR A 114 18.13 -0.37 8.53
CA THR A 114 19.51 -0.31 9.05
C THR A 114 19.69 0.85 10.03
N GLU A 115 19.19 2.06 9.71
CA GLU A 115 19.20 3.23 10.60
C GLU A 115 18.48 2.93 11.93
N LEU A 116 17.42 2.12 11.89
CA LEU A 116 16.64 1.70 13.05
C LEU A 116 17.24 0.48 13.78
N GLY A 117 18.37 -0.06 13.32
CA GLY A 117 19.07 -1.18 13.94
C GLY A 117 18.42 -2.55 13.69
N VAL A 118 17.65 -2.70 12.61
CA VAL A 118 17.04 -3.98 12.20
C VAL A 118 18.11 -4.91 11.63
N GLU A 119 18.08 -6.18 12.03
CA GLU A 119 18.93 -7.22 11.46
C GLU A 119 18.26 -7.84 10.22
N VAL A 120 18.91 -7.71 9.04
CA VAL A 120 18.49 -8.33 7.79
C VAL A 120 19.50 -9.40 7.39
N ARG A 121 19.06 -10.66 7.38
CA ARG A 121 19.87 -11.82 7.00
C ARG A 121 19.53 -12.24 5.58
N ARG A 122 20.41 -11.95 4.62
CA ARG A 122 20.28 -12.37 3.23
C ARG A 122 20.93 -13.73 2.98
N GLY A 123 20.39 -14.50 2.03
CA GLY A 123 20.78 -15.89 1.77
C GLY A 123 20.28 -16.87 2.85
N HIS A 124 19.23 -16.48 3.60
CA HIS A 124 18.60 -17.28 4.65
C HIS A 124 17.17 -17.63 4.23
N GLU A 125 16.98 -18.84 3.72
CA GLU A 125 15.72 -19.34 3.20
C GLU A 125 14.97 -20.16 4.26
N VAL A 126 13.73 -19.78 4.56
CA VAL A 126 12.84 -20.56 5.44
C VAL A 126 12.21 -21.69 4.64
N ASN A 127 12.35 -22.93 5.17
CA ASN A 127 11.82 -24.13 4.53
C ASN A 127 10.97 -25.01 5.45
N GLY A 128 10.88 -24.66 6.74
CA GLY A 128 10.04 -25.33 7.73
C GLY A 128 9.46 -24.34 8.73
N LEU A 129 8.27 -24.65 9.27
CA LEU A 129 7.60 -23.87 10.29
C LEU A 129 6.79 -24.80 11.21
N SER A 130 6.93 -24.60 12.51
CA SER A 130 6.08 -25.22 13.53
C SER A 130 5.76 -24.20 14.63
N GLN A 131 4.61 -24.32 15.29
CA GLN A 131 4.23 -23.42 16.36
C GLN A 131 3.52 -24.16 17.50
N ASP A 132 3.73 -23.67 18.71
CA ASP A 132 3.03 -24.09 19.93
C ASP A 132 2.28 -22.90 20.58
N ALA A 133 1.93 -23.01 21.85
CA ALA A 133 1.23 -21.95 22.59
C ALA A 133 2.13 -20.73 22.87
N GLU A 134 3.45 -20.90 22.90
CA GLU A 134 4.40 -19.88 23.37
C GLU A 134 5.24 -19.28 22.25
N ALA A 135 5.57 -20.06 21.22
CA ALA A 135 6.53 -19.67 20.19
C ALA A 135 6.25 -20.29 18.82
N VAL A 136 6.94 -19.75 17.83
CA VAL A 136 7.05 -20.31 16.47
C VAL A 136 8.52 -20.66 16.23
N THR A 137 8.78 -21.83 15.68
CA THR A 137 10.11 -22.25 15.23
C THR A 137 10.12 -22.33 13.72
N VAL A 138 11.09 -21.66 13.07
CA VAL A 138 11.34 -21.78 11.63
C VAL A 138 12.64 -22.56 11.40
N ASP A 139 12.61 -23.48 10.43
CA ASP A 139 13.80 -24.15 9.92
C ASP A 139 14.36 -23.29 8.78
N VAL A 140 15.64 -22.96 8.83
CA VAL A 140 16.30 -22.01 7.93
C VAL A 140 17.51 -22.66 7.28
N ALA A 141 17.61 -22.54 5.97
CA ALA A 141 18.84 -22.83 5.22
C ALA A 141 19.62 -21.53 5.03
N GLY A 142 20.76 -21.42 5.67
CA GLY A 142 21.66 -20.28 5.58
C GLY A 142 22.98 -20.63 4.88
N PRO A 143 23.85 -19.63 4.64
CA PRO A 143 25.15 -19.84 3.99
C PRO A 143 26.07 -20.85 4.70
N ASP A 144 25.99 -20.90 6.02
CA ASP A 144 26.81 -21.77 6.86
C ASP A 144 26.12 -23.11 7.24
N GLY A 145 24.98 -23.40 6.61
CA GLY A 145 24.20 -24.62 6.87
C GLY A 145 22.81 -24.35 7.41
N THR A 146 22.11 -25.41 7.80
CA THR A 146 20.75 -25.34 8.32
C THR A 146 20.75 -25.07 9.82
N TYR A 147 19.78 -24.26 10.28
CA TYR A 147 19.59 -23.98 11.70
C TYR A 147 18.10 -23.75 12.02
N ARG A 148 17.76 -23.70 13.29
CA ARG A 148 16.44 -23.34 13.78
C ARG A 148 16.45 -21.99 14.45
N GLN A 149 15.46 -21.16 14.09
CA GLN A 149 15.23 -19.87 14.74
C GLN A 149 13.87 -19.91 15.43
N GLN A 150 13.88 -19.64 16.74
CA GLN A 150 12.66 -19.51 17.54
C GLN A 150 12.28 -18.04 17.70
N ALA A 151 10.98 -17.75 17.58
CA ALA A 151 10.43 -16.41 17.77
C ALA A 151 9.08 -16.45 18.47
N ARG A 152 8.69 -15.34 19.11
CA ARG A 152 7.34 -15.21 19.68
C ARG A 152 6.28 -15.14 18.58
N TYR A 153 6.61 -14.49 17.45
CA TYR A 153 5.75 -14.34 16.28
C TYR A 153 6.56 -14.49 14.98
N VAL A 154 5.88 -14.97 13.94
CA VAL A 154 6.43 -15.03 12.57
C VAL A 154 5.49 -14.31 11.64
N VAL A 155 6.04 -13.49 10.72
CA VAL A 155 5.27 -12.80 9.69
C VAL A 155 5.79 -13.21 8.31
N GLY A 156 4.93 -13.84 7.50
CA GLY A 156 5.19 -14.16 6.11
C GLY A 156 4.99 -12.93 5.22
N ALA A 157 6.09 -12.43 4.66
CA ALA A 157 6.19 -11.40 3.63
C ALA A 157 6.88 -11.95 2.38
N ASP A 158 6.79 -13.27 2.17
CA ASP A 158 7.55 -14.11 1.26
C ASP A 158 6.88 -14.29 -0.12
N GLY A 159 6.00 -13.35 -0.48
CA GLY A 159 5.48 -13.19 -1.82
C GLY A 159 4.36 -14.17 -2.20
N ALA A 160 3.95 -14.14 -3.46
CA ALA A 160 2.80 -14.88 -3.98
C ALA A 160 2.87 -16.40 -3.77
N HIS A 161 4.08 -16.96 -3.78
CA HIS A 161 4.34 -18.38 -3.59
C HIS A 161 4.60 -18.76 -2.12
N SER A 162 4.30 -17.88 -1.19
CA SER A 162 4.57 -17.94 0.25
C SER A 162 4.67 -19.36 0.81
N ILE A 163 5.85 -19.70 1.33
CA ILE A 163 6.06 -20.94 2.06
C ILE A 163 5.43 -20.84 3.45
N THR A 164 5.47 -19.66 4.07
CA THR A 164 4.86 -19.40 5.37
C THR A 164 3.37 -19.70 5.33
N ARG A 165 2.64 -19.20 4.32
CA ARG A 165 1.21 -19.50 4.14
C ARG A 165 0.95 -20.99 4.01
N LYS A 166 1.73 -21.68 3.16
CA LYS A 166 1.57 -23.12 2.88
C LYS A 166 1.84 -23.98 4.12
N LEU A 167 2.92 -23.69 4.84
CA LEU A 167 3.29 -24.43 6.05
C LEU A 167 2.29 -24.18 7.20
N SER A 168 1.62 -23.03 7.20
CA SER A 168 0.54 -22.74 8.17
C SER A 168 -0.81 -23.34 7.76
N GLY A 169 -0.89 -24.05 6.65
CA GLY A 169 -2.14 -24.66 6.16
C GLY A 169 -3.23 -23.64 5.85
N ILE A 170 -2.85 -22.40 5.44
CA ILE A 170 -3.80 -21.35 5.10
C ILE A 170 -4.16 -21.46 3.62
N GLY A 171 -5.45 -21.65 3.33
CA GLY A 171 -5.99 -21.71 1.97
C GLY A 171 -5.84 -20.38 1.23
N PHE A 172 -5.78 -20.44 -0.11
CA PHE A 172 -5.62 -19.29 -0.99
C PHE A 172 -6.63 -19.29 -2.13
N PRO A 173 -7.94 -19.19 -1.83
CA PRO A 173 -9.01 -19.21 -2.81
C PRO A 173 -9.00 -17.95 -3.68
N GLY A 174 -9.59 -18.07 -4.87
CA GLY A 174 -9.77 -16.97 -5.81
C GLY A 174 -9.98 -17.40 -7.24
N VAL A 175 -9.67 -16.49 -8.18
CA VAL A 175 -9.89 -16.67 -9.63
C VAL A 175 -8.56 -16.70 -10.36
N SER A 176 -8.45 -17.60 -11.32
CA SER A 176 -7.33 -17.68 -12.27
C SER A 176 -7.79 -17.22 -13.66
N TYR A 177 -6.90 -16.50 -14.37
CA TYR A 177 -7.14 -15.93 -15.70
C TYR A 177 -6.26 -16.62 -16.74
N ASP A 178 -6.37 -17.94 -16.87
CA ASP A 178 -5.44 -18.78 -17.64
C ASP A 178 -5.45 -18.48 -19.15
N ARG A 179 -6.53 -17.88 -19.66
CA ARG A 179 -6.70 -17.54 -21.07
C ARG A 179 -6.02 -16.21 -21.48
N ARG A 180 -5.50 -15.44 -20.52
CA ARG A 180 -4.92 -14.11 -20.76
C ARG A 180 -3.41 -14.19 -20.90
N THR A 181 -2.86 -13.60 -21.96
CA THR A 181 -1.43 -13.46 -22.18
C THR A 181 -1.05 -11.98 -22.25
N ASN A 182 -0.15 -11.57 -21.38
CA ASN A 182 0.43 -10.23 -21.35
C ASN A 182 1.85 -10.29 -21.91
N ARG A 183 2.18 -9.39 -22.86
CA ARG A 183 3.52 -9.19 -23.38
C ARG A 183 3.95 -7.78 -23.03
N THR A 184 5.13 -7.63 -22.45
CA THR A 184 5.62 -6.34 -21.97
C THR A 184 7.10 -6.21 -22.25
N ALA A 185 7.50 -5.10 -22.84
CA ALA A 185 8.90 -4.79 -23.09
C ALA A 185 9.21 -3.31 -22.89
N HIS A 186 10.40 -3.00 -22.40
CA HIS A 186 11.02 -1.71 -22.70
C HIS A 186 11.44 -1.73 -24.15
N ALA A 187 11.00 -0.76 -24.95
CA ALA A 187 11.31 -0.69 -26.37
C ALA A 187 11.35 0.77 -26.85
N THR A 188 12.21 1.02 -27.83
CA THR A 188 12.20 2.30 -28.55
C THR A 188 11.13 2.28 -29.61
N VAL A 189 10.25 3.30 -29.62
CA VAL A 189 9.25 3.55 -30.63
C VAL A 189 9.76 4.63 -31.60
N PRO A 190 9.20 4.74 -32.86
CA PRO A 190 9.62 5.78 -33.79
C PRO A 190 9.43 7.19 -33.18
N ALA A 191 10.50 7.96 -33.09
CA ALA A 191 10.47 9.30 -32.49
C ALA A 191 9.50 10.25 -33.23
N ALA A 192 9.34 10.09 -34.54
CA ALA A 192 8.38 10.87 -35.34
C ALA A 192 6.91 10.61 -34.99
N TRP A 193 6.61 9.55 -34.24
CA TRP A 193 5.25 9.22 -33.79
C TRP A 193 4.92 9.79 -32.41
N VAL A 194 5.92 10.25 -31.69
CA VAL A 194 5.73 10.83 -30.35
C VAL A 194 5.50 12.33 -30.48
N ASP A 195 4.37 12.78 -30.02
CA ASP A 195 4.07 14.22 -29.89
C ASP A 195 4.94 14.82 -28.77
N PRO A 196 5.84 15.76 -29.09
CA PRO A 196 6.74 16.31 -28.08
C PRO A 196 6.05 17.16 -27.02
N ALA A 197 4.85 17.68 -27.29
CA ALA A 197 4.11 18.51 -26.35
C ALA A 197 3.32 17.69 -25.33
N THR A 198 2.77 16.55 -25.76
CA THR A 198 1.87 15.72 -24.93
C THR A 198 2.45 14.38 -24.55
N GLY A 199 3.53 13.95 -25.22
CA GLY A 199 4.06 12.60 -25.08
C GLY A 199 3.18 11.50 -25.71
N ALA A 200 2.08 11.89 -26.38
CA ALA A 200 1.16 10.94 -27.01
C ALA A 200 1.82 10.23 -28.19
N LEU A 201 1.47 8.96 -28.40
CA LEU A 201 1.98 8.15 -29.51
C LEU A 201 0.95 8.11 -30.64
N ASN A 202 1.28 8.70 -31.80
CA ASN A 202 0.45 8.69 -32.99
C ASN A 202 0.81 7.49 -33.88
N VAL A 203 0.02 6.42 -33.78
CA VAL A 203 0.24 5.18 -34.52
C VAL A 203 -0.45 5.26 -35.89
N PRO A 204 0.31 5.25 -37.02
CA PRO A 204 -0.27 5.26 -38.35
C PRO A 204 -1.22 4.08 -38.57
N GLY A 205 -2.42 4.38 -39.08
CA GLY A 205 -3.48 3.38 -39.29
C GLY A 205 -4.34 3.06 -38.08
N TYR A 206 -3.96 3.52 -36.88
CA TYR A 206 -4.77 3.33 -35.67
C TYR A 206 -5.27 4.66 -35.06
N GLY A 207 -4.35 5.60 -34.80
CA GLY A 207 -4.66 6.87 -34.17
C GLY A 207 -3.77 7.21 -32.98
N THR A 208 -4.24 8.12 -32.13
CA THR A 208 -3.49 8.64 -30.99
C THR A 208 -3.68 7.78 -29.73
N VAL A 209 -2.58 7.39 -29.11
CA VAL A 209 -2.53 6.70 -27.81
C VAL A 209 -1.96 7.65 -26.77
N LEU A 210 -2.75 7.97 -25.76
CA LEU A 210 -2.29 8.81 -24.65
C LEU A 210 -1.33 8.05 -23.72
N PRO A 211 -0.30 8.71 -23.19
CA PRO A 211 0.60 8.12 -22.21
C PRO A 211 -0.19 7.60 -21.00
N PHE A 212 0.21 6.41 -20.52
CA PHE A 212 -0.38 5.76 -19.33
C PHE A 212 -1.89 5.46 -19.42
N LEU A 213 -2.53 5.67 -20.57
CA LEU A 213 -3.92 5.28 -20.79
C LEU A 213 -3.99 4.09 -21.73
N PRO A 214 -4.23 2.87 -21.22
CA PRO A 214 -4.36 1.69 -22.06
C PRO A 214 -5.50 1.82 -23.08
N GLN A 215 -5.30 1.26 -24.25
CA GLN A 215 -6.31 1.15 -25.30
C GLN A 215 -6.89 -0.26 -25.27
N ARG A 216 -8.20 -0.38 -25.21
CA ARG A 216 -8.91 -1.66 -25.39
C ARG A 216 -9.51 -1.69 -26.80
N THR A 217 -9.28 -2.80 -27.50
CA THR A 217 -9.92 -3.15 -28.76
C THR A 217 -10.71 -4.45 -28.62
N GLU A 218 -11.44 -4.84 -29.65
CA GLU A 218 -12.12 -6.15 -29.70
C GLU A 218 -11.14 -7.33 -29.68
N CYS A 219 -9.87 -7.10 -30.06
CA CYS A 219 -8.82 -8.13 -30.14
C CYS A 219 -7.92 -8.16 -28.89
N GLY A 220 -8.00 -7.14 -28.02
CA GLY A 220 -7.12 -7.11 -26.84
C GLY A 220 -6.89 -5.71 -26.29
N GLY A 221 -5.81 -5.57 -25.53
CA GLY A 221 -5.37 -4.32 -24.93
C GLY A 221 -3.96 -3.93 -25.38
N PHE A 222 -3.72 -2.65 -25.51
CA PHE A 222 -2.41 -2.05 -25.78
C PHE A 222 -2.13 -0.95 -24.77
N SER A 223 -0.90 -0.82 -24.29
CA SER A 223 -0.49 0.32 -23.47
C SER A 223 0.92 0.81 -23.81
N TYR A 224 1.07 2.13 -23.68
CA TYR A 224 2.30 2.87 -23.88
C TYR A 224 2.55 3.74 -22.64
N ALA A 225 3.66 3.50 -21.96
CA ALA A 225 4.01 4.18 -20.71
C ALA A 225 5.43 4.72 -20.76
N PRO A 226 5.63 5.99 -21.15
CA PRO A 226 6.92 6.66 -21.17
C PRO A 226 7.28 7.19 -19.79
N PHE A 227 7.98 6.39 -18.97
CA PHE A 227 8.48 6.85 -17.68
C PHE A 227 9.69 7.78 -17.86
N PRO A 228 9.77 8.90 -17.11
CA PRO A 228 10.91 9.81 -17.19
C PRO A 228 12.25 9.08 -16.90
N GLY A 229 13.25 9.32 -17.78
CA GLY A 229 14.57 8.72 -17.62
C GLY A 229 14.69 7.24 -17.99
N HIS A 230 13.62 6.62 -18.48
CA HIS A 230 13.59 5.22 -18.89
C HIS A 230 13.05 5.07 -20.32
N PRO A 231 13.48 4.02 -21.05
CA PRO A 231 12.82 3.66 -22.30
C PRO A 231 11.33 3.40 -22.06
N PRO A 232 10.44 3.73 -23.02
CA PRO A 232 9.02 3.48 -22.89
C PRO A 232 8.72 2.00 -22.62
N LEU A 233 7.77 1.75 -21.72
CA LEU A 233 7.21 0.42 -21.50
C LEU A 233 6.02 0.25 -22.45
N VAL A 234 6.13 -0.73 -23.34
CA VAL A 234 5.09 -1.10 -24.30
C VAL A 234 4.55 -2.46 -23.94
N SER A 235 3.22 -2.59 -23.91
CA SER A 235 2.61 -3.87 -23.58
C SER A 235 1.32 -4.14 -24.35
N THR A 236 1.04 -5.44 -24.53
CA THR A 236 -0.23 -5.95 -25.07
C THR A 236 -0.82 -6.97 -24.12
N THR A 237 -2.14 -7.07 -24.18
CA THR A 237 -2.92 -8.14 -23.51
C THR A 237 -3.81 -8.77 -24.54
N GLU A 238 -3.71 -10.09 -24.70
CA GLU A 238 -4.54 -10.87 -25.61
C GLU A 238 -5.14 -12.08 -24.86
N TRP A 239 -6.21 -12.67 -25.42
CA TRP A 239 -6.86 -13.86 -24.90
C TRP A 239 -6.69 -15.02 -25.87
N ASP A 240 -6.71 -16.24 -25.34
CA ASP A 240 -6.70 -17.49 -26.10
C ASP A 240 -5.52 -17.63 -27.07
N GLN A 241 -4.37 -17.08 -26.69
CA GLN A 241 -3.16 -17.20 -27.49
C GLN A 241 -2.52 -18.57 -27.27
N PRO A 242 -1.95 -19.18 -28.33
CA PRO A 242 -1.20 -20.42 -28.21
C PRO A 242 -0.06 -20.31 -27.19
N GLU A 243 0.10 -21.32 -26.36
CA GLU A 243 1.27 -21.42 -25.47
C GLU A 243 2.54 -21.61 -26.29
N THR A 244 3.60 -20.96 -25.86
CA THR A 244 4.94 -21.09 -26.44
C THR A 244 5.98 -21.09 -25.34
N GLN A 245 6.99 -21.95 -25.49
CA GLN A 245 8.15 -22.02 -24.62
C GLN A 245 9.33 -21.21 -25.16
N ALA A 246 9.21 -20.64 -26.38
CA ALA A 246 10.25 -19.79 -26.95
C ALA A 246 10.48 -18.54 -26.07
N PRO A 247 11.71 -18.05 -25.94
CA PRO A 247 11.98 -16.78 -25.29
C PRO A 247 11.17 -15.65 -25.92
N MET A 248 10.71 -14.70 -25.10
CA MET A 248 10.01 -13.51 -25.59
C MET A 248 10.94 -12.65 -26.45
N SER A 249 10.41 -12.11 -27.56
CA SER A 249 11.14 -11.20 -28.44
C SER A 249 10.35 -9.92 -28.75
N LEU A 250 11.01 -8.89 -29.25
CA LEU A 250 10.35 -7.67 -29.72
C LEU A 250 9.48 -7.93 -30.95
N ASP A 251 9.89 -8.87 -31.83
CA ASP A 251 9.10 -9.27 -32.99
C ASP A 251 7.77 -9.92 -32.56
N GLU A 252 7.78 -10.73 -31.50
CA GLU A 252 6.56 -11.27 -30.91
C GLU A 252 5.64 -10.16 -30.38
N LEU A 253 6.20 -9.16 -29.71
CA LEU A 253 5.43 -8.01 -29.24
C LEU A 253 4.86 -7.19 -30.41
N ALA A 254 5.66 -6.93 -31.45
CA ALA A 254 5.21 -6.21 -32.65
C ALA A 254 4.08 -6.98 -33.37
N ALA A 255 4.21 -8.31 -33.49
CA ALA A 255 3.13 -9.13 -34.04
C ALA A 255 1.85 -9.08 -33.19
N SER A 256 1.98 -9.06 -31.87
CA SER A 256 0.85 -8.89 -30.95
C SER A 256 0.21 -7.51 -31.10
N ILE A 257 0.99 -6.44 -31.21
CA ILE A 257 0.51 -5.07 -31.43
C ILE A 257 -0.29 -5.00 -32.73
N ARG A 258 0.21 -5.61 -33.83
CA ARG A 258 -0.51 -5.68 -35.09
C ARG A 258 -1.87 -6.36 -34.95
N ARG A 259 -1.99 -7.45 -34.19
CA ARG A 259 -3.28 -8.12 -33.94
C ARG A 259 -4.21 -7.24 -33.11
N VAL A 260 -3.69 -6.56 -32.09
CA VAL A 260 -4.48 -5.78 -31.15
C VAL A 260 -4.93 -4.45 -31.75
N LEU A 261 -4.03 -3.71 -32.42
CA LEU A 261 -4.33 -2.38 -32.96
C LEU A 261 -4.75 -2.41 -34.44
N GLY A 262 -4.52 -3.51 -35.15
CA GLY A 262 -4.70 -3.58 -36.61
C GLY A 262 -3.68 -2.74 -37.38
N ALA A 263 -2.59 -2.32 -36.77
CA ALA A 263 -1.56 -1.47 -37.33
C ALA A 263 -0.16 -1.96 -36.98
N ASP A 264 0.79 -1.77 -37.92
CA ASP A 264 2.18 -2.12 -37.69
C ASP A 264 2.88 -1.06 -36.84
N MET A 265 3.61 -1.48 -35.83
CA MET A 265 4.44 -0.62 -35.03
C MET A 265 5.87 -1.20 -34.93
N PRO A 266 6.83 -0.61 -35.61
CA PRO A 266 8.23 -1.05 -35.51
C PRO A 266 8.75 -0.75 -34.10
N LEU A 267 9.35 -1.77 -33.49
CA LEU A 267 10.01 -1.68 -32.19
C LEU A 267 11.51 -1.91 -32.35
N SER A 268 12.29 -1.14 -31.64
CA SER A 268 13.74 -1.33 -31.56
C SER A 268 14.16 -1.63 -30.11
N PRO A 269 15.32 -2.28 -29.90
CA PRO A 269 15.85 -2.48 -28.55
C PRO A 269 15.92 -1.17 -27.78
N PRO A 270 15.68 -1.20 -26.46
CA PRO A 270 15.75 -0.01 -25.63
C PRO A 270 17.17 0.56 -25.59
N THR A 271 17.26 1.88 -25.45
CA THR A 271 18.54 2.58 -25.25
C THR A 271 18.82 2.75 -23.76
N GLY A 272 20.11 2.85 -23.40
CA GLY A 272 20.55 3.04 -22.01
C GLY A 272 20.90 1.74 -21.29
N GLU A 273 21.37 1.88 -20.06
CA GLU A 273 21.70 0.74 -19.22
C GLU A 273 20.45 0.08 -18.63
N GLY A 274 20.48 -1.27 -18.52
CA GLY A 274 19.38 -2.05 -17.94
C GLY A 274 19.31 -1.98 -16.41
N PRO A 275 18.39 -2.73 -15.82
CA PRO A 275 17.68 -3.85 -16.42
C PRO A 275 16.46 -3.43 -17.26
N HIS A 276 16.27 -4.07 -18.39
CA HIS A 276 15.13 -3.86 -19.28
C HIS A 276 14.11 -4.98 -19.18
N VAL A 277 12.82 -4.62 -19.20
CA VAL A 277 11.72 -5.59 -19.26
C VAL A 277 11.66 -6.17 -20.66
N LEU A 278 11.58 -7.49 -20.76
CA LEU A 278 11.19 -8.24 -21.95
C LEU A 278 10.57 -9.56 -21.47
N ARG A 279 9.26 -9.62 -21.35
CA ARG A 279 8.59 -10.79 -20.77
C ARG A 279 7.22 -11.05 -21.36
N ARG A 280 6.87 -12.31 -21.40
CA ARG A 280 5.52 -12.83 -21.65
C ARG A 280 5.03 -13.51 -20.37
N LEU A 281 3.81 -13.16 -19.95
CA LEU A 281 3.14 -13.77 -18.80
C LEU A 281 1.79 -14.27 -19.26
N THR A 282 1.59 -15.58 -19.20
CA THR A 282 0.29 -16.21 -19.45
C THR A 282 -0.38 -16.49 -18.11
N GLY A 283 -1.66 -16.19 -18.03
CA GLY A 283 -2.40 -16.34 -16.80
C GLY A 283 -2.32 -15.13 -15.88
N GLY A 284 -2.65 -15.39 -14.65
CA GLY A 284 -2.68 -14.44 -13.54
C GLY A 284 -3.71 -14.87 -12.50
N ASN A 285 -3.52 -14.46 -11.26
CA ASN A 285 -4.39 -14.84 -10.16
C ASN A 285 -4.89 -13.62 -9.40
N THR A 286 -6.18 -13.64 -9.03
CA THR A 286 -6.72 -12.76 -7.99
C THR A 286 -7.16 -13.66 -6.84
N ARG A 287 -6.41 -13.68 -5.75
CA ARG A 287 -6.60 -14.59 -4.62
C ARG A 287 -6.39 -13.85 -3.31
N VAL A 288 -7.14 -14.25 -2.28
CA VAL A 288 -7.00 -13.75 -0.91
C VAL A 288 -6.91 -14.95 0.03
N ALA A 289 -5.98 -14.92 0.97
CA ALA A 289 -5.86 -15.95 1.99
C ALA A 289 -7.14 -16.02 2.85
N GLU A 290 -7.55 -17.23 3.22
CA GLU A 290 -8.75 -17.45 4.04
C GLU A 290 -8.68 -16.75 5.39
N ARG A 291 -7.47 -16.55 5.92
CA ARG A 291 -7.14 -15.78 7.09
C ARG A 291 -5.74 -15.20 6.97
N PHE A 292 -5.51 -14.03 7.56
CA PHE A 292 -4.20 -13.37 7.59
C PHE A 292 -3.44 -13.66 8.88
N ARG A 293 -4.06 -14.40 9.79
CA ARG A 293 -3.49 -14.84 11.06
C ARG A 293 -3.79 -16.31 11.32
N ASP A 294 -2.80 -17.03 11.78
CA ASP A 294 -2.95 -18.34 12.41
C ASP A 294 -2.15 -18.37 13.73
N ARG A 295 -2.84 -18.09 14.83
CA ARG A 295 -2.24 -17.96 16.17
C ARG A 295 -1.09 -16.94 16.19
N ARG A 296 0.16 -17.40 16.13
CA ARG A 296 1.39 -16.59 16.18
C ARG A 296 2.01 -16.32 14.80
N VAL A 297 1.39 -16.78 13.74
CA VAL A 297 1.82 -16.58 12.36
C VAL A 297 0.90 -15.59 11.67
N PHE A 298 1.48 -14.60 10.99
CA PHE A 298 0.77 -13.59 10.22
C PHE A 298 1.22 -13.59 8.76
N LEU A 299 0.37 -13.10 7.87
CA LEU A 299 0.67 -12.92 6.44
C LEU A 299 0.46 -11.47 6.06
N ILE A 300 1.37 -10.89 5.26
CA ILE A 300 1.26 -9.55 4.69
C ILE A 300 1.59 -9.55 3.19
N GLY A 301 1.03 -8.60 2.45
CA GLY A 301 1.29 -8.42 1.03
C GLY A 301 0.93 -9.63 0.19
N ASP A 302 1.76 -9.94 -0.80
CA ASP A 302 1.49 -11.04 -1.75
C ASP A 302 1.40 -12.42 -1.09
N ALA A 303 1.92 -12.62 0.12
CA ALA A 303 1.70 -13.83 0.91
C ALA A 303 0.22 -13.98 1.32
N ALA A 304 -0.46 -12.87 1.55
CA ALA A 304 -1.86 -12.79 1.97
C ALA A 304 -2.83 -12.57 0.78
N HIS A 305 -2.43 -11.87 -0.28
CA HIS A 305 -3.30 -11.51 -1.41
C HIS A 305 -2.51 -11.20 -2.68
N VAL A 306 -3.04 -11.62 -3.81
CA VAL A 306 -2.49 -11.32 -5.15
C VAL A 306 -3.60 -10.87 -6.09
N TYR A 307 -3.26 -9.99 -7.03
CA TYR A 307 -4.22 -9.43 -7.98
C TYR A 307 -3.68 -9.46 -9.41
N ALA A 308 -4.48 -9.98 -10.32
CA ALA A 308 -4.16 -10.09 -11.75
C ALA A 308 -4.47 -8.79 -12.53
N SER A 309 -4.39 -7.63 -11.90
CA SER A 309 -4.63 -6.33 -12.55
C SER A 309 -3.32 -5.59 -12.82
N GLY A 310 -3.31 -4.78 -13.88
CA GLY A 310 -2.23 -3.81 -14.11
C GLY A 310 -2.20 -2.72 -13.02
N GLY A 311 -1.05 -2.05 -12.86
CA GLY A 311 -0.95 -0.88 -11.97
C GLY A 311 -0.46 -1.16 -10.54
N GLY A 312 -0.07 -2.40 -10.21
CA GLY A 312 0.62 -2.74 -8.95
C GLY A 312 -0.20 -2.55 -7.66
N PRO A 313 -1.50 -2.88 -7.60
CA PRO A 313 -2.29 -2.67 -6.38
C PRO A 313 -1.81 -3.51 -5.20
N GLY A 314 -1.18 -4.66 -5.46
CA GLY A 314 -0.65 -5.55 -4.42
C GLY A 314 0.42 -4.91 -3.55
N LEU A 315 1.39 -4.20 -4.14
CA LEU A 315 2.42 -3.49 -3.40
C LEU A 315 1.81 -2.40 -2.50
N ASN A 316 0.89 -1.60 -3.05
CA ASN A 316 0.23 -0.53 -2.31
C ASN A 316 -0.56 -1.06 -1.10
N LEU A 317 -1.27 -2.17 -1.27
CA LEU A 317 -2.03 -2.79 -0.19
C LEU A 317 -1.13 -3.46 0.84
N GLY A 318 -0.06 -4.14 0.39
CA GLY A 318 0.88 -4.84 1.26
C GLY A 318 1.69 -3.92 2.18
N LEU A 319 2.08 -2.72 1.72
CA LEU A 319 2.68 -1.71 2.58
C LEU A 319 1.71 -1.24 3.66
N GLN A 320 0.43 -1.12 3.33
CA GLN A 320 -0.61 -0.80 4.31
C GLN A 320 -0.84 -1.93 5.32
N ASP A 321 -0.71 -3.20 4.90
CA ASP A 321 -0.74 -4.35 5.82
C ASP A 321 0.38 -4.25 6.85
N ALA A 322 1.60 -3.94 6.40
CA ALA A 322 2.77 -3.78 7.25
C ALA A 322 2.58 -2.67 8.29
N ILE A 323 2.07 -1.50 7.86
CA ILE A 323 1.81 -0.37 8.76
C ILE A 323 0.69 -0.70 9.76
N ASN A 324 -0.37 -1.38 9.32
CA ASN A 324 -1.48 -1.77 10.19
C ASN A 324 -1.07 -2.83 11.23
N LEU A 325 -0.28 -3.84 10.82
CA LEU A 325 0.17 -4.91 11.72
C LEU A 325 1.24 -4.42 12.70
N GLY A 326 2.18 -3.59 12.23
CA GLY A 326 3.41 -3.26 12.96
C GLY A 326 3.15 -2.76 14.38
N TRP A 327 2.30 -1.76 14.54
CA TRP A 327 1.99 -1.19 15.86
C TRP A 327 1.17 -2.14 16.74
N LYS A 328 0.25 -2.93 16.16
CA LYS A 328 -0.57 -3.90 16.89
C LYS A 328 0.29 -5.02 17.46
N LEU A 329 1.19 -5.54 16.64
CA LEU A 329 2.13 -6.59 17.05
C LEU A 329 3.13 -6.07 18.08
N ALA A 330 3.60 -4.82 17.92
CA ALA A 330 4.47 -4.20 18.91
C ALA A 330 3.78 -3.97 20.26
N ALA A 331 2.51 -3.57 20.27
CA ALA A 331 1.71 -3.42 21.49
C ALA A 331 1.57 -4.77 22.23
N GLU A 332 1.30 -5.84 21.51
CA GLU A 332 1.21 -7.20 22.04
C GLU A 332 2.53 -7.65 22.66
N ILE A 333 3.64 -7.45 21.96
CA ILE A 333 4.98 -7.83 22.44
C ILE A 333 5.35 -7.08 23.72
N ARG A 334 4.97 -5.82 23.83
CA ARG A 334 5.22 -4.98 25.02
C ARG A 334 4.23 -5.25 26.15
N GLY A 335 3.19 -6.05 25.92
CA GLY A 335 2.16 -6.36 26.92
C GLY A 335 1.19 -5.20 27.19
N SER A 336 1.07 -4.25 26.26
CA SER A 336 0.13 -3.13 26.32
C SER A 336 -1.10 -3.30 25.40
N ALA A 337 -1.14 -4.41 24.63
CA ALA A 337 -2.25 -4.66 23.74
C ALA A 337 -3.54 -4.96 24.52
N PRO A 338 -4.65 -4.28 24.21
CA PRO A 338 -5.96 -4.70 24.71
C PRO A 338 -6.35 -6.06 24.08
N PRO A 339 -7.29 -6.79 24.71
CA PRO A 339 -7.82 -8.01 24.12
C PRO A 339 -8.28 -7.79 22.68
N GLU A 340 -8.10 -8.79 21.83
CA GLU A 340 -8.54 -8.80 20.42
C GLU A 340 -7.84 -7.78 19.49
N LEU A 341 -6.86 -6.99 19.96
CA LEU A 341 -6.16 -6.02 19.11
C LEU A 341 -5.53 -6.70 17.89
N LEU A 342 -4.85 -7.84 18.07
CA LEU A 342 -4.24 -8.58 16.98
C LEU A 342 -5.26 -9.20 16.02
N ASP A 343 -6.46 -9.56 16.50
CA ASP A 343 -7.52 -10.12 15.65
C ASP A 343 -8.11 -9.04 14.72
N SER A 344 -8.06 -7.77 15.16
CA SER A 344 -8.46 -6.65 14.33
C SER A 344 -7.60 -6.51 13.06
N TYR A 345 -6.36 -7.02 13.04
CA TYR A 345 -5.53 -7.07 11.83
C TYR A 345 -6.20 -7.89 10.73
N ASP A 346 -6.58 -9.14 11.03
CA ASP A 346 -7.24 -10.02 10.06
C ASP A 346 -8.53 -9.39 9.54
N THR A 347 -9.37 -8.88 10.44
CA THR A 347 -10.67 -8.28 10.08
C THR A 347 -10.49 -7.06 9.17
N GLU A 348 -9.65 -6.11 9.56
CA GLU A 348 -9.44 -4.85 8.83
C GLU A 348 -8.77 -5.08 7.47
N ARG A 349 -7.71 -5.91 7.43
CA ARG A 349 -6.92 -6.07 6.21
C ARG A 349 -7.56 -7.02 5.22
N ARG A 350 -8.29 -8.03 5.67
CA ARG A 350 -9.10 -8.86 4.76
C ARG A 350 -10.25 -8.06 4.14
N GLN A 351 -10.91 -7.16 4.90
CA GLN A 351 -11.89 -6.24 4.34
C GLN A 351 -11.28 -5.41 3.20
N ALA A 352 -10.11 -4.80 3.42
CA ALA A 352 -9.40 -4.03 2.41
C ALA A 352 -8.98 -4.88 1.20
N ALA A 353 -8.50 -6.11 1.43
CA ALA A 353 -8.14 -7.06 0.38
C ALA A 353 -9.35 -7.47 -0.48
N HIS A 354 -10.50 -7.75 0.13
CA HIS A 354 -11.73 -8.06 -0.61
C HIS A 354 -12.25 -6.85 -1.39
N ARG A 355 -12.09 -5.64 -0.87
CA ARG A 355 -12.42 -4.42 -1.62
C ARG A 355 -11.56 -4.30 -2.88
N MET A 356 -10.27 -4.64 -2.78
CA MET A 356 -9.36 -4.67 -3.90
C MET A 356 -9.66 -5.82 -4.89
N VAL A 357 -10.20 -6.97 -4.43
CA VAL A 357 -10.70 -8.03 -5.33
C VAL A 357 -11.81 -7.49 -6.24
N ILE A 358 -12.78 -6.76 -5.68
CA ILE A 358 -13.85 -6.12 -6.46
C ILE A 358 -13.26 -5.19 -7.52
N ASN A 359 -12.32 -4.32 -7.12
CA ASN A 359 -11.63 -3.41 -8.04
C ASN A 359 -10.90 -4.18 -9.17
N ALA A 360 -10.11 -5.18 -8.83
CA ALA A 360 -9.31 -5.95 -9.79
C ALA A 360 -10.20 -6.75 -10.77
N GLN A 361 -11.25 -7.40 -10.26
CA GLN A 361 -12.16 -8.21 -11.08
C GLN A 361 -13.04 -7.34 -11.98
N ALA A 362 -13.53 -6.20 -11.48
CA ALA A 362 -14.29 -5.24 -12.29
C ALA A 362 -13.46 -4.71 -13.47
N GLN A 363 -12.21 -4.32 -13.20
CA GLN A 363 -11.30 -3.89 -14.26
C GLN A 363 -10.98 -5.02 -15.25
N ALA A 364 -10.76 -6.23 -14.76
CA ALA A 364 -10.51 -7.40 -15.63
C ALA A 364 -11.72 -7.67 -16.55
N ALA A 365 -12.94 -7.61 -16.02
CA ALA A 365 -14.17 -7.79 -16.80
C ALA A 365 -14.36 -6.69 -17.86
N LEU A 366 -14.17 -5.44 -17.48
CA LEU A 366 -14.32 -4.29 -18.37
C LEU A 366 -13.21 -4.18 -19.44
N THR A 367 -12.07 -4.84 -19.26
CA THR A 367 -10.99 -4.89 -20.26
C THR A 367 -11.05 -6.13 -21.16
N ALA A 368 -11.90 -7.08 -20.87
CA ALA A 368 -12.06 -8.30 -21.66
C ALA A 368 -12.56 -7.99 -23.10
N PRO A 369 -12.26 -8.85 -24.10
CA PRO A 369 -12.79 -8.73 -25.44
C PRO A 369 -14.30 -9.04 -25.50
N GLY A 370 -14.95 -8.68 -26.59
CA GLY A 370 -16.35 -9.02 -26.88
C GLY A 370 -17.28 -7.82 -26.95
N SER A 371 -18.34 -7.95 -27.76
CA SER A 371 -19.31 -6.90 -28.05
C SER A 371 -20.13 -6.51 -26.81
N ASP A 372 -20.47 -7.47 -25.96
CA ASP A 372 -21.23 -7.19 -24.73
C ASP A 372 -20.42 -6.30 -23.76
N VAL A 373 -19.10 -6.57 -23.67
CA VAL A 373 -18.20 -5.69 -22.90
C VAL A 373 -18.09 -4.31 -23.54
N THR A 374 -18.07 -4.22 -24.86
CA THR A 374 -18.07 -2.93 -25.58
C THR A 374 -19.32 -2.13 -25.22
N ALA A 375 -20.51 -2.71 -25.30
CA ALA A 375 -21.75 -2.05 -24.93
C ALA A 375 -21.78 -1.63 -23.45
N LEU A 376 -21.29 -2.51 -22.54
CA LEU A 376 -21.18 -2.18 -21.12
C LEU A 376 -20.23 -1.00 -20.89
N ARG A 377 -19.12 -0.90 -21.63
CA ARG A 377 -18.17 0.22 -21.54
C ARG A 377 -18.74 1.53 -22.07
N GLU A 378 -19.57 1.50 -23.13
CA GLU A 378 -20.29 2.67 -23.62
C GLU A 378 -21.18 3.25 -22.52
N LEU A 379 -22.05 2.41 -21.93
CA LEU A 379 -22.86 2.80 -20.77
C LEU A 379 -22.02 3.30 -19.59
N PHE A 380 -20.92 2.62 -19.29
CA PHE A 380 -20.03 3.01 -18.20
C PHE A 380 -19.37 4.36 -18.46
N THR A 381 -19.03 4.66 -19.72
CA THR A 381 -18.46 5.95 -20.14
C THR A 381 -19.44 7.10 -19.92
N GLU A 382 -20.75 6.87 -20.16
CA GLU A 382 -21.78 7.86 -19.82
C GLU A 382 -21.80 8.17 -18.32
N LEU A 383 -21.71 7.11 -17.46
CA LEU A 383 -21.68 7.27 -16.01
C LEU A 383 -20.43 8.03 -15.54
N LEU A 384 -19.29 7.89 -16.23
CA LEU A 384 -18.07 8.65 -15.93
C LEU A 384 -18.18 10.16 -16.19
N GLY A 385 -19.24 10.62 -16.83
CA GLY A 385 -19.59 12.04 -16.90
C GLY A 385 -20.10 12.64 -15.57
N HIS A 386 -20.43 11.80 -14.58
CA HIS A 386 -20.96 12.26 -13.30
C HIS A 386 -19.84 12.34 -12.23
N PRO A 387 -19.66 13.51 -11.56
CA PRO A 387 -18.64 13.68 -10.53
C PRO A 387 -18.69 12.63 -9.41
N SER A 388 -19.88 12.21 -8.99
CA SER A 388 -20.06 11.20 -7.94
C SER A 388 -19.53 9.81 -8.36
N THR A 389 -19.69 9.43 -9.63
CA THR A 389 -19.14 8.18 -10.18
C THR A 389 -17.61 8.25 -10.23
N VAL A 390 -17.07 9.37 -10.71
CA VAL A 390 -15.63 9.59 -10.76
C VAL A 390 -15.03 9.56 -9.36
N GLN A 391 -15.65 10.24 -8.37
CA GLN A 391 -15.21 10.22 -6.97
C GLN A 391 -15.18 8.79 -6.41
N HIS A 392 -16.28 8.03 -6.60
CA HIS A 392 -16.36 6.65 -6.10
C HIS A 392 -15.26 5.75 -6.66
N LEU A 393 -14.98 5.83 -7.96
CA LEU A 393 -13.94 5.02 -8.60
C LEU A 393 -12.52 5.51 -8.27
N ALA A 394 -12.35 6.81 -8.10
CA ALA A 394 -11.09 7.39 -7.65
C ALA A 394 -10.77 6.94 -6.22
N ASP A 395 -11.75 7.01 -5.30
CA ASP A 395 -11.61 6.54 -3.92
C ASP A 395 -11.30 5.04 -3.87
N LEU A 396 -12.04 4.22 -4.62
CA LEU A 396 -11.79 2.78 -4.74
C LEU A 396 -10.36 2.47 -5.24
N THR A 397 -9.91 3.20 -6.26
CA THR A 397 -8.58 2.99 -6.86
C THR A 397 -7.46 3.45 -5.93
N ALA A 398 -7.68 4.54 -5.20
CA ALA A 398 -6.74 5.08 -4.22
C ALA A 398 -6.72 4.29 -2.90
N GLY A 399 -7.72 3.46 -2.61
CA GLY A 399 -7.95 2.86 -1.29
C GLY A 399 -8.43 3.88 -0.25
N ALA A 400 -8.96 5.02 -0.69
CA ALA A 400 -9.47 6.08 0.18
C ALA A 400 -10.90 5.81 0.67
N ASP A 401 -11.59 4.85 0.08
CA ASP A 401 -12.92 4.39 0.47
C ASP A 401 -12.89 3.42 1.68
N ILE A 402 -11.71 2.97 2.10
CA ILE A 402 -11.55 2.08 3.23
C ILE A 402 -11.97 2.79 4.52
N ARG A 403 -12.91 2.19 5.20
CA ARG A 403 -13.36 2.59 6.53
C ARG A 403 -13.43 1.38 7.44
N TYR A 404 -12.68 1.40 8.52
CA TYR A 404 -12.73 0.34 9.53
C TYR A 404 -13.89 0.56 10.49
N ASP A 405 -14.51 -0.53 10.94
CA ASP A 405 -15.56 -0.47 11.96
C ASP A 405 -14.96 -0.24 13.35
N MET A 406 -14.84 1.03 13.72
CA MET A 406 -14.23 1.46 14.99
C MET A 406 -15.24 1.97 16.02
N ALA A 407 -16.44 2.32 15.61
CA ALA A 407 -17.47 2.88 16.49
C ALA A 407 -18.88 2.65 15.94
N GLY A 408 -19.87 2.86 16.80
CA GLY A 408 -21.29 2.68 16.44
C GLY A 408 -21.81 3.67 15.38
N PRO A 409 -23.09 3.54 15.00
CA PRO A 409 -23.68 4.24 13.85
C PRO A 409 -23.74 5.77 13.97
N HIS A 410 -23.56 6.33 15.16
CA HIS A 410 -23.58 7.78 15.42
C HIS A 410 -22.18 8.38 15.58
N ALA A 411 -21.13 7.64 15.22
CA ALA A 411 -19.75 8.14 15.29
C ALA A 411 -19.51 9.25 14.25
N HIS A 412 -18.60 10.15 14.60
CA HIS A 412 -18.11 11.20 13.69
C HIS A 412 -17.71 10.61 12.32
N PRO A 413 -17.99 11.28 11.19
CA PRO A 413 -17.74 10.75 9.83
C PRO A 413 -16.29 10.32 9.57
N LEU A 414 -15.31 10.92 10.24
CA LEU A 414 -13.89 10.58 10.11
C LEU A 414 -13.51 9.27 10.82
N VAL A 415 -14.28 8.81 11.81
CA VAL A 415 -13.94 7.60 12.58
C VAL A 415 -13.88 6.39 11.67
N GLY A 416 -12.79 5.65 11.77
CA GLY A 416 -12.47 4.51 10.92
C GLY A 416 -11.84 4.87 9.58
N ARG A 417 -11.65 6.14 9.26
CA ARG A 417 -10.98 6.61 8.03
C ARG A 417 -9.55 7.04 8.31
N PHE A 418 -8.73 7.03 7.28
CA PHE A 418 -7.39 7.63 7.34
C PHE A 418 -7.51 9.14 7.51
N ALA A 419 -6.77 9.69 8.47
CA ALA A 419 -6.83 11.12 8.79
C ALA A 419 -6.42 11.98 7.59
N PRO A 420 -7.18 13.03 7.24
CA PRO A 420 -6.77 14.00 6.24
C PRO A 420 -5.45 14.67 6.66
N ASP A 421 -4.68 15.14 5.69
CA ASP A 421 -3.54 15.99 6.02
C ASP A 421 -4.03 17.41 6.29
N MET A 422 -3.37 18.08 7.25
CA MET A 422 -3.73 19.42 7.64
C MET A 422 -2.50 20.19 8.12
N GLU A 423 -2.54 21.50 7.94
CA GLU A 423 -1.57 22.42 8.50
C GLU A 423 -2.03 22.90 9.87
N LEU A 424 -1.18 22.76 10.86
CA LEU A 424 -1.46 23.00 12.27
C LEU A 424 -0.53 24.07 12.82
N HIS A 425 -1.08 25.00 13.61
CA HIS A 425 -0.31 26.01 14.32
C HIS A 425 -0.13 25.56 15.77
N THR A 426 1.09 25.18 16.11
CA THR A 426 1.48 24.79 17.48
C THR A 426 2.23 25.95 18.16
N PRO A 427 2.46 25.89 19.48
CA PRO A 427 3.28 26.87 20.18
C PRO A 427 4.71 27.00 19.63
N THR A 428 5.23 25.95 18.99
CA THR A 428 6.59 25.90 18.42
C THR A 428 6.64 26.30 16.94
N GLY A 429 5.51 26.51 16.29
CA GLY A 429 5.42 26.90 14.88
C GLY A 429 4.36 26.15 14.09
N THR A 430 4.36 26.36 12.78
CA THR A 430 3.45 25.68 11.86
C THR A 430 4.04 24.32 11.46
N VAL A 431 3.21 23.29 11.54
CA VAL A 431 3.60 21.92 11.21
C VAL A 431 2.46 21.21 10.45
N ARG A 432 2.80 20.35 9.51
CA ARG A 432 1.81 19.45 8.90
C ARG A 432 1.56 18.25 9.83
N LEU A 433 0.33 17.74 9.83
CA LEU A 433 0.00 16.53 10.58
C LEU A 433 0.96 15.36 10.24
N ALA A 434 1.44 15.27 9.00
CA ALA A 434 2.45 14.32 8.59
C ALA A 434 3.73 14.38 9.45
N GLY A 435 4.17 15.58 9.82
CA GLY A 435 5.34 15.79 10.68
C GLY A 435 5.17 15.31 12.12
N LEU A 436 3.93 15.19 12.60
CA LEU A 436 3.62 14.72 13.96
C LEU A 436 3.48 13.19 14.08
N THR A 437 3.41 12.46 12.97
CA THR A 437 3.09 11.03 12.96
C THR A 437 4.27 10.12 12.60
N GLY A 438 5.48 10.70 12.45
CA GLY A 438 6.69 9.97 12.04
C GLY A 438 7.20 8.93 13.04
N THR A 439 6.81 9.04 14.29
CA THR A 439 7.18 8.12 15.38
C THR A 439 6.34 6.84 15.44
N ALA A 440 5.30 6.74 14.61
CA ALA A 440 4.34 5.64 14.64
C ALA A 440 3.70 5.42 16.03
N ARG A 441 3.45 6.51 16.77
CA ARG A 441 2.75 6.49 18.06
C ARG A 441 1.31 6.95 17.92
N PRO A 442 0.39 6.55 18.81
CA PRO A 442 -0.94 7.16 18.90
C PRO A 442 -0.82 8.66 19.15
N LEU A 443 -1.74 9.43 18.57
CA LEU A 443 -1.73 10.90 18.70
C LEU A 443 -3.12 11.42 19.08
N LEU A 444 -3.22 12.14 20.20
CA LEU A 444 -4.35 13.03 20.47
C LEU A 444 -3.99 14.42 19.96
N LEU A 445 -4.80 14.93 19.06
CA LEU A 445 -4.71 16.29 18.56
C LEU A 445 -5.87 17.10 19.15
N ASP A 446 -5.56 18.00 20.07
CA ASP A 446 -6.52 18.91 20.71
C ASP A 446 -6.43 20.29 20.05
N MET A 447 -7.46 20.62 19.27
CA MET A 447 -7.62 21.89 18.56
C MET A 447 -8.73 22.75 19.18
N THR A 448 -9.18 22.40 20.38
CA THR A 448 -10.12 23.23 21.14
C THR A 448 -9.44 24.51 21.62
N LYS A 449 -10.20 25.61 21.74
CA LYS A 449 -9.63 26.93 22.09
C LYS A 449 -8.97 26.99 23.47
N ASP A 450 -9.42 26.15 24.41
CA ASP A 450 -8.98 26.12 25.80
C ASP A 450 -8.17 24.88 26.15
N ALA A 451 -7.79 24.07 25.13
CA ALA A 451 -7.09 22.78 25.30
C ALA A 451 -7.80 21.86 26.33
N SER A 452 -9.13 21.89 26.33
CA SER A 452 -9.95 21.25 27.38
C SER A 452 -9.90 19.72 27.33
N VAL A 453 -9.41 19.12 26.24
CA VAL A 453 -9.39 17.67 26.03
C VAL A 453 -8.03 17.05 26.36
N ALA A 454 -6.94 17.81 26.22
CA ALA A 454 -5.58 17.32 26.44
C ALA A 454 -5.38 16.68 27.84
N GLY A 455 -6.00 17.26 28.85
CA GLY A 455 -5.94 16.77 30.25
C GLY A 455 -6.61 15.41 30.48
N GLU A 456 -7.58 15.02 29.63
CA GLU A 456 -8.36 13.79 29.78
C GLU A 456 -7.51 12.53 29.56
N LEU A 457 -6.48 12.62 28.74
CA LEU A 457 -5.56 11.52 28.45
C LEU A 457 -4.22 11.64 29.21
N ALA A 458 -4.12 12.50 30.22
CA ALA A 458 -2.89 12.69 30.97
C ALA A 458 -2.31 11.36 31.55
N GLN A 459 -3.17 10.44 31.95
CA GLN A 459 -2.75 9.12 32.45
C GLN A 459 -2.22 8.16 31.35
N TRP A 460 -2.44 8.46 30.05
CA TRP A 460 -1.89 7.71 28.91
C TRP A 460 -0.67 8.38 28.27
N HIS A 461 -0.07 9.42 28.88
CA HIS A 461 1.04 10.19 28.31
C HIS A 461 2.26 9.33 27.88
N ASP A 462 2.48 8.17 28.51
CA ASP A 462 3.53 7.23 28.09
C ASP A 462 3.17 6.46 26.81
N GLN A 463 1.88 6.38 26.45
CA GLN A 463 1.35 5.60 25.33
C GLN A 463 0.86 6.47 24.19
N VAL A 464 0.30 7.65 24.46
CA VAL A 464 -0.33 8.54 23.50
C VAL A 464 0.38 9.89 23.52
N ASP A 465 0.84 10.34 22.37
CA ASP A 465 1.38 11.69 22.20
C ASP A 465 0.21 12.69 22.21
N ILE A 466 0.34 13.78 22.95
CA ILE A 466 -0.70 14.80 23.05
C ILE A 466 -0.15 16.09 22.45
N VAL A 467 -0.82 16.59 21.42
CA VAL A 467 -0.45 17.84 20.75
C VAL A 467 -1.62 18.82 20.81
N ILE A 468 -1.35 20.01 21.36
CA ILE A 468 -2.26 21.14 21.33
C ILE A 468 -1.90 21.99 20.11
N ALA A 469 -2.88 22.25 19.25
CA ALA A 469 -2.68 23.01 18.03
C ALA A 469 -3.94 23.80 17.65
N GLU A 470 -3.81 24.70 16.70
CA GLU A 470 -4.91 25.44 16.09
C GLU A 470 -4.99 25.09 14.61
N ASP A 471 -6.16 24.62 14.16
CA ASP A 471 -6.49 24.52 12.73
C ASP A 471 -7.10 25.85 12.27
N ARG A 472 -6.39 26.57 11.40
CA ARG A 472 -6.84 27.85 10.81
C ARG A 472 -7.47 27.69 9.45
N SER A 473 -7.79 26.47 9.05
CA SER A 473 -8.47 26.26 7.78
C SER A 473 -9.86 26.91 7.79
N PRO A 474 -10.38 27.35 6.62
CA PRO A 474 -11.72 27.93 6.53
C PRO A 474 -12.85 26.98 6.93
N ALA A 475 -12.60 25.69 6.87
CA ALA A 475 -13.53 24.62 7.22
C ALA A 475 -12.78 23.49 7.98
N PRO A 476 -12.53 23.67 9.29
CA PRO A 476 -11.90 22.63 10.10
C PRO A 476 -12.69 21.32 10.02
N VAL A 477 -11.97 20.21 9.87
CA VAL A 477 -12.60 18.89 9.73
C VAL A 477 -13.04 18.28 11.06
N ALA A 478 -12.50 18.76 12.17
CA ALA A 478 -12.84 18.41 13.55
C ALA A 478 -12.17 19.38 14.52
N THR A 479 -12.61 19.44 15.77
CA THR A 479 -11.92 20.17 16.86
C THR A 479 -10.99 19.30 17.67
N THR A 480 -11.16 17.98 17.60
CA THR A 480 -10.31 17.01 18.29
C THR A 480 -10.24 15.71 17.51
N LEU A 481 -9.04 15.13 17.42
CA LEU A 481 -8.80 13.84 16.77
C LEU A 481 -7.95 12.94 17.67
N LEU A 482 -8.39 11.68 17.83
CA LEU A 482 -7.54 10.61 18.35
C LEU A 482 -7.13 9.70 17.20
N LEU A 483 -5.83 9.63 16.92
CA LEU A 483 -5.27 8.85 15.82
C LEU A 483 -4.57 7.59 16.34
N ARG A 484 -4.77 6.48 15.64
CA ARG A 484 -3.96 5.27 15.80
C ARG A 484 -2.58 5.50 15.17
N PRO A 485 -1.57 4.67 15.51
CA PRO A 485 -0.23 4.75 14.90
C PRO A 485 -0.23 4.62 13.37
N ASP A 486 -1.20 3.91 12.78
CA ASP A 486 -1.43 3.80 11.33
C ASP A 486 -2.20 4.99 10.74
N CYS A 487 -2.40 6.05 11.53
CA CYS A 487 -3.09 7.29 11.18
C CYS A 487 -4.58 7.14 10.84
N TYR A 488 -5.23 6.04 11.21
CA TYR A 488 -6.68 5.95 11.18
C TYR A 488 -7.29 6.64 12.40
N VAL A 489 -8.40 7.36 12.18
CA VAL A 489 -9.09 8.11 13.24
C VAL A 489 -9.85 7.14 14.14
N ALA A 490 -9.42 7.02 15.39
CA ALA A 490 -10.06 6.18 16.39
C ALA A 490 -11.25 6.87 17.04
N TRP A 491 -11.18 8.19 17.20
CA TRP A 491 -12.24 9.05 17.71
C TRP A 491 -12.06 10.48 17.21
N ALA A 492 -13.19 11.21 17.07
CA ALA A 492 -13.20 12.62 16.67
C ALA A 492 -14.41 13.34 17.24
N SER A 493 -14.29 14.67 17.42
CA SER A 493 -15.38 15.56 17.80
C SER A 493 -15.29 16.88 17.05
N ASP A 494 -16.47 17.44 16.70
CA ASP A 494 -16.62 18.80 16.16
C ASP A 494 -16.93 19.82 17.27
N SER A 495 -17.17 19.35 18.50
CA SER A 495 -17.54 20.21 19.60
C SER A 495 -16.37 21.13 19.99
N PRO A 496 -16.54 22.45 20.01
CA PRO A 496 -15.53 23.36 20.51
C PRO A 496 -15.28 23.20 22.02
N ARG A 497 -16.21 22.55 22.73
CA ARG A 497 -16.11 22.14 24.14
C ARG A 497 -16.82 20.79 24.28
N PRO A 498 -16.11 19.68 24.13
CA PRO A 498 -16.67 18.34 24.32
C PRO A 498 -17.32 18.20 25.71
N ASP A 499 -18.49 17.62 25.74
CA ASP A 499 -19.21 17.36 26.99
C ASP A 499 -18.72 16.07 27.69
N ALA A 500 -19.33 15.75 28.83
CA ALA A 500 -18.92 14.56 29.59
C ALA A 500 -19.13 13.25 28.80
N ALA A 501 -20.12 13.18 27.91
CA ALA A 501 -20.35 12.00 27.08
C ALA A 501 -19.31 11.88 25.98
N ASP A 502 -18.92 12.99 25.35
CA ASP A 502 -17.83 13.04 24.37
C ASP A 502 -16.50 12.58 25.00
N LEU A 503 -16.19 13.08 26.21
CA LEU A 503 -14.97 12.74 26.94
C LEU A 503 -14.95 11.27 27.38
N ASP A 504 -16.08 10.72 27.74
CA ASP A 504 -16.23 9.31 28.08
C ASP A 504 -16.05 8.42 26.85
N ALA A 505 -16.57 8.84 25.71
CA ALA A 505 -16.35 8.18 24.42
C ALA A 505 -14.87 8.21 24.01
N LEU A 506 -14.17 9.33 24.22
CA LEU A 506 -12.71 9.44 24.00
C LEU A 506 -11.94 8.44 24.86
N ARG A 507 -12.22 8.38 26.18
CA ARG A 507 -11.55 7.43 27.08
C ARG A 507 -11.83 5.97 26.67
N THR A 508 -13.07 5.67 26.30
CA THR A 508 -13.47 4.34 25.80
C THR A 508 -12.71 3.96 24.53
N ALA A 509 -12.59 4.88 23.57
CA ALA A 509 -11.82 4.65 22.36
C ALA A 509 -10.33 4.46 22.66
N THR A 510 -9.78 5.24 23.62
CA THR A 510 -8.37 5.12 24.04
C THR A 510 -8.11 3.75 24.66
N GLN A 511 -8.95 3.30 25.59
CA GLN A 511 -8.83 1.96 26.20
C GLN A 511 -8.98 0.84 25.16
N ARG A 512 -9.94 0.96 24.26
CA ARG A 512 -10.19 -0.04 23.21
C ARG A 512 -8.97 -0.29 22.33
N TRP A 513 -8.21 0.76 21.99
CA TRP A 513 -7.12 0.66 21.03
C TRP A 513 -5.73 0.58 21.68
N PHE A 514 -5.56 1.17 22.86
CA PHE A 514 -4.24 1.30 23.48
C PHE A 514 -4.14 0.66 24.86
N GLY A 515 -5.24 0.09 25.35
CA GLY A 515 -5.30 -0.57 26.66
C GLY A 515 -5.50 0.42 27.80
N ASP A 516 -5.42 -0.11 29.03
CA ASP A 516 -5.54 0.70 30.24
C ASP A 516 -4.35 1.65 30.40
N ALA A 517 -4.60 2.75 31.08
CA ALA A 517 -3.53 3.66 31.48
C ALA A 517 -2.50 2.90 32.34
N GLY A 518 -1.23 3.05 32.03
CA GLY A 518 -0.15 2.47 32.82
C GLY A 518 -0.20 3.00 34.28
N PRO A 519 0.34 2.26 35.27
CA PRO A 519 0.45 2.77 36.63
C PRO A 519 1.22 4.09 36.62
N ALA A 520 0.63 5.14 37.22
CA ALA A 520 1.23 6.46 37.28
C ALA A 520 2.65 6.38 37.82
N ARG A 521 3.65 6.57 36.98
CA ARG A 521 5.02 6.79 37.44
C ARG A 521 5.02 8.15 38.14
N ASN A 522 5.43 8.19 39.40
CA ASN A 522 5.55 9.42 40.16
C ASN A 522 6.29 10.47 39.33
N SER A 523 5.56 11.49 38.90
CA SER A 523 6.04 12.60 38.07
C SER A 523 6.84 13.58 38.94
N SER A 524 8.12 13.28 39.19
CA SER A 524 9.07 14.25 39.74
C SER A 524 10.30 14.49 38.86
N GLU A 525 10.36 13.94 37.65
CA GLU A 525 11.46 14.25 36.70
C GLU A 525 10.97 14.09 35.27
N ASN A 526 10.63 15.20 34.62
CA ASN A 526 10.85 15.49 33.19
C ASN A 526 9.75 16.38 32.56
N LEU A 527 9.65 17.61 33.07
CA LEU A 527 9.30 18.73 32.21
C LEU A 527 10.57 19.13 31.46
N ARG A 528 10.88 18.45 30.38
CA ARG A 528 11.81 18.97 29.38
C ARG A 528 11.00 19.45 28.18
N THR A 529 10.91 20.75 28.11
CA THR A 529 10.56 21.54 26.91
C THR A 529 11.40 21.06 25.71
N ALA A 530 10.71 20.62 24.65
CA ALA A 530 11.27 20.52 23.31
C ALA A 530 10.72 21.67 22.46
#